data_118642eba5f2b67ec4a52352efee4d78
#
_entry.id   118642eba5f2b67ec4a52352efee4d78
#
_cell.length_a   1.000
_cell.length_b   1.000
_cell.length_c   1.000
_cell.angle_alpha   90.00
_cell.angle_beta   90.00
_cell.angle_gamma   90.00
#
_symmetry.space_group_name_H-M   'P 1'
#
loop_
_entity.id
_entity.type
_entity.pdbx_description
1 polymer ?
#
loop_
_entity_poly.entity_id
_entity_poly.type
_entity_poly.pdbx_seq_one_letter_code
_entity_poly.pdbx_strand_id
1 'polypeptide(L)'
;MTLARRRLLALALPLAFIATPGAQAGVGDLLVAPTRIVLNGSRGTEIVLSNIGDDVATYRISVELRRMTGNGSLDDVVEANEREKTAQSMILYAPRRVTIAPNQPQTIRIAARAPAGLPDGEYRAHLLFRAVPPPRPVAPPSQARGVSFELIPIYGVTIPVVVRLGNLQAKVGIANVALASSNGKPAVALDLTRAGDRSVFGDVRVFKAGIKEPIAIQRGVAIYTEIETRHMVIPLNPALATSAAGPVTVDFVESTDNGPVSLAETKTVLR
;
A
#
# COMPACT_ATOMS: atom_id res chain seq x y z
N MET A 1 38.58 62.51 -44.92
CA MET A 1 38.59 61.05 -44.63
C MET A 1 38.30 60.84 -43.16
N THR A 2 37.05 60.54 -42.79
CA THR A 2 36.58 60.38 -41.42
C THR A 2 36.12 58.95 -41.17
N LEU A 3 36.89 58.23 -40.32
CA LEU A 3 36.58 56.86 -39.91
C LEU A 3 35.47 56.88 -38.82
N ALA A 4 34.32 56.28 -39.13
CA ALA A 4 33.26 56.06 -38.19
C ALA A 4 33.51 54.82 -37.35
N ARG A 5 33.72 54.99 -36.03
CA ARG A 5 33.79 53.88 -35.05
C ARG A 5 32.37 53.41 -34.70
N ARG A 6 32.03 52.20 -35.16
CA ARG A 6 30.80 51.48 -34.70
C ARG A 6 31.09 50.91 -33.30
N ARG A 7 30.36 51.38 -32.30
CA ARG A 7 30.30 50.79 -30.95
C ARG A 7 29.27 49.66 -30.96
N LEU A 8 29.71 48.42 -30.83
CA LEU A 8 28.85 47.27 -30.53
C LEU A 8 28.42 47.37 -29.04
N LEU A 9 27.16 47.61 -28.78
CA LEU A 9 26.56 47.39 -27.45
C LEU A 9 26.26 45.89 -27.28
N ALA A 10 27.01 45.23 -26.42
CA ALA A 10 26.70 43.87 -25.99
C ALA A 10 25.54 43.92 -24.94
N LEU A 11 24.37 43.45 -25.32
CA LEU A 11 23.22 43.32 -24.44
C LEU A 11 23.39 42.04 -23.59
N ALA A 12 23.85 42.18 -22.33
CA ALA A 12 23.91 41.05 -21.38
C ALA A 12 22.53 40.80 -20.81
N LEU A 13 21.90 39.71 -21.21
CA LEU A 13 20.63 39.21 -20.65
C LEU A 13 20.91 38.56 -19.29
N PRO A 14 20.33 39.01 -18.17
CA PRO A 14 20.48 38.31 -16.90
C PRO A 14 19.70 37.01 -16.95
N LEU A 15 20.40 35.88 -16.80
CA LEU A 15 19.83 34.56 -16.63
C LEU A 15 19.24 34.48 -15.22
N ALA A 16 17.92 34.71 -15.10
CA ALA A 16 17.20 34.53 -13.84
C ALA A 16 17.17 33.04 -13.50
N PHE A 17 17.96 32.62 -12.53
CA PHE A 17 17.84 31.29 -11.89
C PHE A 17 16.50 31.24 -11.15
N ILE A 18 15.51 30.58 -11.73
CA ILE A 18 14.28 30.19 -11.03
C ILE A 18 14.68 29.05 -10.10
N ALA A 19 14.95 29.34 -8.83
CA ALA A 19 15.07 28.36 -7.78
C ALA A 19 13.69 27.68 -7.62
N THR A 20 13.54 26.47 -8.11
CA THR A 20 12.36 25.64 -7.77
C THR A 20 12.42 25.37 -6.27
N PRO A 21 11.36 25.67 -5.49
CA PRO A 21 11.33 25.26 -4.10
C PRO A 21 11.43 23.75 -4.06
N GLY A 22 12.49 23.22 -3.41
CA GLY A 22 12.63 21.81 -3.15
C GLY A 22 11.38 21.32 -2.41
N ALA A 23 10.79 20.22 -2.85
CA ALA A 23 9.73 19.57 -2.10
C ALA A 23 10.33 19.21 -0.73
N GLN A 24 9.88 19.90 0.34
CA GLN A 24 10.27 19.55 1.68
C GLN A 24 9.59 18.23 2.03
N ALA A 25 10.38 17.18 2.26
CA ALA A 25 9.89 15.94 2.85
C ALA A 25 9.36 16.27 4.25
N GLY A 26 8.08 15.96 4.48
CA GLY A 26 7.41 16.28 5.75
C GLY A 26 7.70 15.25 6.85
N VAL A 27 7.36 15.59 8.09
CA VAL A 27 7.31 14.61 9.20
C VAL A 27 6.27 13.54 8.85
N GLY A 28 6.71 12.30 8.54
CA GLY A 28 5.80 11.21 8.19
C GLY A 28 6.25 10.35 7.02
N ASP A 29 7.38 10.65 6.39
CA ASP A 29 7.94 9.86 5.30
C ASP A 29 8.55 8.56 5.84
N LEU A 30 7.71 7.57 6.02
CA LEU A 30 8.05 6.26 6.57
C LEU A 30 7.96 5.17 5.50
N LEU A 31 9.08 4.51 5.24
CA LEU A 31 9.11 3.26 4.49
C LEU A 31 9.03 2.09 5.47
N VAL A 32 8.13 1.14 5.19
CA VAL A 32 7.94 -0.09 5.96
C VAL A 32 8.17 -1.29 5.05
N ALA A 33 9.10 -2.17 5.42
CA ALA A 33 9.40 -3.38 4.66
C ALA A 33 9.57 -4.60 5.58
N PRO A 34 8.93 -5.74 5.27
CA PRO A 34 7.93 -5.95 4.22
C PRO A 34 6.58 -5.27 4.54
N THR A 35 5.75 -5.05 3.52
CA THR A 35 4.42 -4.44 3.65
C THR A 35 3.32 -5.42 4.07
N ARG A 36 3.65 -6.67 4.27
CA ARG A 36 2.78 -7.75 4.72
C ARG A 36 3.59 -8.79 5.49
N ILE A 37 3.01 -9.31 6.56
CA ILE A 37 3.61 -10.35 7.39
C ILE A 37 2.67 -11.56 7.43
N VAL A 38 3.24 -12.74 7.21
CA VAL A 38 2.56 -14.02 7.43
C VAL A 38 3.40 -14.84 8.42
N LEU A 39 2.80 -15.17 9.56
CA LEU A 39 3.40 -15.99 10.61
C LEU A 39 2.78 -17.38 10.57
N ASN A 40 3.60 -18.38 10.35
CA ASN A 40 3.23 -19.79 10.41
C ASN A 40 3.75 -20.38 11.72
N GLY A 41 2.84 -20.54 12.70
CA GLY A 41 3.21 -21.02 14.03
C GLY A 41 3.91 -19.95 14.90
N SER A 42 4.84 -20.37 15.75
CA SER A 42 5.47 -19.52 16.78
C SER A 42 6.73 -18.78 16.34
N ARG A 43 7.23 -19.04 15.11
CA ARG A 43 8.44 -18.36 14.61
C ARG A 43 8.13 -16.89 14.36
N GLY A 44 8.85 -16.00 15.04
CA GLY A 44 8.77 -14.57 14.80
C GLY A 44 9.48 -14.13 13.51
N THR A 45 9.28 -12.88 13.15
CA THR A 45 9.92 -12.19 12.03
C THR A 45 10.28 -10.76 12.41
N GLU A 46 10.95 -10.08 11.50
CA GLU A 46 11.33 -8.68 11.66
C GLU A 46 10.78 -7.85 10.50
N ILE A 47 10.49 -6.60 10.80
CA ILE A 47 10.25 -5.56 9.80
C ILE A 47 11.21 -4.42 10.03
N VAL A 48 11.53 -3.74 8.94
CA VAL A 48 12.40 -2.57 8.95
C VAL A 48 11.54 -1.34 8.67
N LEU A 49 11.63 -0.36 9.56
CA LEU A 49 11.12 0.98 9.37
C LEU A 49 12.29 1.86 8.94
N SER A 50 12.15 2.60 7.86
CA SER A 50 13.16 3.57 7.43
C SER A 50 12.52 4.95 7.35
N ASN A 51 13.12 5.91 8.03
CA ASN A 51 12.74 7.31 7.88
C ASN A 51 13.40 7.83 6.60
N ILE A 52 12.58 8.07 5.56
CA ILE A 52 13.04 8.60 4.27
C ILE A 52 12.83 10.12 4.16
N GLY A 53 12.40 10.76 5.24
CA GLY A 53 12.29 12.21 5.37
C GLY A 53 13.59 12.88 5.83
N ASP A 54 13.55 14.20 5.90
CA ASP A 54 14.73 15.04 6.24
C ASP A 54 14.82 15.33 7.75
N ASP A 55 13.77 15.08 8.52
CA ASP A 55 13.68 15.35 9.95
C ASP A 55 13.64 14.08 10.79
N VAL A 56 14.07 14.20 12.06
CA VAL A 56 13.89 13.13 13.06
C VAL A 56 12.41 12.87 13.28
N ALA A 57 11.96 11.64 13.09
CA ALA A 57 10.56 11.26 13.25
C ALA A 57 10.36 10.21 14.35
N THR A 58 9.31 10.40 15.14
CA THR A 58 8.89 9.44 16.16
C THR A 58 7.61 8.76 15.72
N TYR A 59 7.59 7.42 15.84
CA TYR A 59 6.42 6.62 15.50
C TYR A 59 5.96 5.82 16.71
N ARG A 60 4.65 5.80 16.93
CA ARG A 60 3.98 4.90 17.85
C ARG A 60 3.44 3.71 17.07
N ILE A 61 3.66 2.51 17.60
CA ILE A 61 3.22 1.26 16.98
C ILE A 61 2.06 0.71 17.81
N SER A 62 0.99 0.31 17.13
CA SER A 62 -0.21 -0.29 17.75
C SER A 62 -0.79 -1.39 16.86
N VAL A 63 -1.56 -2.30 17.46
CA VAL A 63 -2.36 -3.28 16.73
C VAL A 63 -3.76 -2.73 16.53
N GLU A 64 -4.24 -2.79 15.28
CA GLU A 64 -5.58 -2.39 14.87
C GLU A 64 -6.30 -3.53 14.17
N LEU A 65 -7.62 -3.45 14.17
CA LEU A 65 -8.49 -4.36 13.46
C LEU A 65 -9.11 -3.64 12.26
N ARG A 66 -9.03 -4.27 11.09
CA ARG A 66 -9.64 -3.78 9.87
C ARG A 66 -10.32 -4.92 9.12
N ARG A 67 -11.49 -4.65 8.57
CA ARG A 67 -12.28 -5.59 7.79
C ARG A 67 -12.29 -5.20 6.34
N MET A 68 -12.06 -6.17 5.43
CA MET A 68 -12.11 -5.93 4.00
C MET A 68 -13.56 -5.92 3.50
N THR A 69 -13.87 -4.98 2.63
CA THR A 69 -15.14 -4.91 1.90
C THR A 69 -15.04 -5.55 0.52
N GLY A 70 -16.15 -5.78 -0.15
CA GLY A 70 -16.20 -6.42 -1.46
C GLY A 70 -15.42 -5.68 -2.58
N ASN A 71 -15.14 -4.40 -2.43
CA ASN A 71 -14.29 -3.64 -3.35
C ASN A 71 -12.79 -3.65 -2.95
N GLY A 72 -12.46 -4.31 -1.83
CA GLY A 72 -11.08 -4.40 -1.31
C GLY A 72 -10.63 -3.26 -0.42
N SER A 73 -11.51 -2.32 -0.06
CA SER A 73 -11.24 -1.31 0.97
C SER A 73 -11.14 -1.97 2.35
N LEU A 74 -10.44 -1.32 3.25
CA LEU A 74 -10.27 -1.77 4.63
C LEU A 74 -10.94 -0.77 5.58
N ASP A 75 -12.04 -1.17 6.17
CA ASP A 75 -12.79 -0.35 7.12
C ASP A 75 -12.35 -0.64 8.56
N ASP A 76 -12.45 0.36 9.41
CA ASP A 76 -12.22 0.21 10.85
C ASP A 76 -13.28 -0.71 11.47
N VAL A 77 -12.84 -1.62 12.34
CA VAL A 77 -13.74 -2.52 13.07
C VAL A 77 -14.24 -1.82 14.33
N VAL A 78 -15.53 -1.44 14.35
CA VAL A 78 -16.17 -0.82 15.52
C VAL A 78 -16.45 -1.87 16.59
N GLU A 79 -17.02 -3.02 16.18
CA GLU A 79 -17.29 -4.15 17.08
C GLU A 79 -16.53 -5.39 16.60
N ALA A 80 -15.51 -5.76 17.36
CA ALA A 80 -14.69 -6.91 17.08
C ALA A 80 -15.37 -8.21 17.51
N ASN A 81 -15.38 -9.19 16.62
CA ASN A 81 -15.78 -10.56 16.94
C ASN A 81 -14.65 -11.29 17.72
N GLU A 82 -14.96 -12.47 18.27
CA GLU A 82 -14.00 -13.23 19.09
C GLU A 82 -12.72 -13.63 18.33
N ARG A 83 -12.83 -13.92 17.03
CA ARG A 83 -11.68 -14.25 16.19
C ARG A 83 -10.76 -13.04 16.00
N GLU A 84 -11.32 -11.86 15.80
CA GLU A 84 -10.60 -10.60 15.67
C GLU A 84 -9.94 -10.18 16.98
N LYS A 85 -10.64 -10.29 18.12
CA LYS A 85 -10.08 -10.05 19.46
C LYS A 85 -8.90 -10.99 19.73
N THR A 86 -9.05 -12.25 19.38
CA THR A 86 -7.98 -13.26 19.49
C THR A 86 -6.79 -12.88 18.62
N ALA A 87 -7.01 -12.53 17.35
CA ALA A 87 -5.96 -12.08 16.44
C ALA A 87 -5.20 -10.87 17.01
N GLN A 88 -5.91 -9.89 17.56
CA GLN A 88 -5.32 -8.72 18.16
C GLN A 88 -4.45 -9.05 19.38
N SER A 89 -4.93 -9.93 20.26
CA SER A 89 -4.26 -10.30 21.52
C SER A 89 -3.03 -11.17 21.32
N MET A 90 -2.97 -11.96 20.25
CA MET A 90 -1.86 -12.90 20.02
C MET A 90 -0.63 -12.27 19.38
N ILE A 91 -0.74 -11.07 18.77
CA ILE A 91 0.37 -10.40 18.12
C ILE A 91 1.26 -9.69 19.14
N LEU A 92 2.51 -10.13 19.20
CA LEU A 92 3.55 -9.53 20.03
C LEU A 92 4.51 -8.74 19.14
N TYR A 93 4.86 -7.54 19.57
CA TYR A 93 5.80 -6.69 18.82
C TYR A 93 6.60 -5.79 19.76
N ALA A 94 7.82 -5.50 19.39
CA ALA A 94 8.72 -4.62 20.14
C ALA A 94 9.74 -3.96 19.18
N PRO A 95 10.09 -2.68 19.47
CA PRO A 95 9.55 -1.77 20.46
C PRO A 95 8.18 -1.19 20.09
N ARG A 96 7.47 -0.58 21.05
CA ARG A 96 6.15 0.05 20.81
C ARG A 96 6.22 1.53 20.40
N ARG A 97 7.40 2.12 20.51
CA ARG A 97 7.71 3.48 20.09
C ARG A 97 9.15 3.54 19.64
N VAL A 98 9.39 4.24 18.54
CA VAL A 98 10.72 4.43 17.98
C VAL A 98 10.89 5.88 17.54
N THR A 99 12.12 6.38 17.68
CA THR A 99 12.53 7.66 17.12
C THR A 99 13.66 7.38 16.14
N ILE A 100 13.48 7.78 14.89
CA ILE A 100 14.36 7.41 13.77
C ILE A 100 14.89 8.70 13.16
N ALA A 101 16.22 8.83 13.09
CA ALA A 101 16.86 9.92 12.39
C ALA A 101 16.69 9.81 10.87
N PRO A 102 16.87 10.90 10.10
CA PRO A 102 16.81 10.88 8.65
C PRO A 102 17.69 9.78 8.04
N ASN A 103 17.15 9.06 7.07
CA ASN A 103 17.84 7.99 6.33
C ASN A 103 18.35 6.83 7.21
N GLN A 104 17.80 6.67 8.43
CA GLN A 104 18.18 5.57 9.31
C GLN A 104 17.08 4.49 9.35
N PRO A 105 17.45 3.21 9.39
CA PRO A 105 16.53 2.10 9.61
C PRO A 105 16.37 1.79 11.09
N GLN A 106 15.21 1.21 11.44
CA GLN A 106 14.92 0.65 12.76
C GLN A 106 14.18 -0.68 12.61
N THR A 107 14.68 -1.72 13.23
CA THR A 107 14.04 -3.04 13.23
C THR A 107 12.98 -3.15 14.32
N ILE A 108 11.81 -3.69 13.95
CA ILE A 108 10.73 -4.09 14.85
C ILE A 108 10.59 -5.60 14.79
N ARG A 109 10.66 -6.26 15.94
CA ARG A 109 10.43 -7.70 16.04
C ARG A 109 8.94 -7.99 16.23
N ILE A 110 8.46 -8.99 15.52
CA ILE A 110 7.06 -9.40 15.54
C ILE A 110 6.98 -10.91 15.70
N ALA A 111 6.09 -11.35 16.57
CA ALA A 111 5.81 -12.76 16.80
C ALA A 111 4.32 -12.94 17.08
N ALA A 112 3.84 -14.17 17.00
CA ALA A 112 2.51 -14.53 17.44
C ALA A 112 2.59 -15.56 18.56
N ARG A 113 1.73 -15.40 19.57
CA ARG A 113 1.51 -16.38 20.62
C ARG A 113 0.04 -16.80 20.62
N ALA A 114 -0.23 -17.91 19.95
CA ALA A 114 -1.57 -18.46 19.92
C ALA A 114 -1.95 -19.03 21.29
N PRO A 115 -3.16 -18.76 21.81
CA PRO A 115 -3.70 -19.45 22.97
C PRO A 115 -3.76 -20.97 22.76
N ALA A 116 -3.62 -21.73 23.84
CA ALA A 116 -3.76 -23.18 23.76
C ALA A 116 -5.20 -23.57 23.35
N GLY A 117 -5.33 -24.58 22.49
CA GLY A 117 -6.62 -25.07 22.02
C GLY A 117 -7.33 -24.16 21.00
N LEU A 118 -6.63 -23.16 20.47
CA LEU A 118 -7.19 -22.32 19.41
C LEU A 118 -7.37 -23.15 18.13
N PRO A 119 -8.55 -23.11 17.47
CA PRO A 119 -8.80 -23.83 16.22
C PRO A 119 -7.84 -23.43 15.09
N ASP A 120 -7.56 -24.38 14.20
CA ASP A 120 -6.87 -24.10 12.95
C ASP A 120 -7.60 -23.01 12.16
N GLY A 121 -6.85 -22.18 11.47
CA GLY A 121 -7.40 -21.08 10.69
C GLY A 121 -6.46 -19.90 10.56
N GLU A 122 -6.92 -18.89 9.84
CA GLU A 122 -6.21 -17.65 9.64
C GLU A 122 -6.75 -16.57 10.59
N TYR A 123 -5.86 -15.93 11.35
CA TYR A 123 -6.12 -14.86 12.28
C TYR A 123 -5.38 -13.62 11.82
N ARG A 124 -6.06 -12.49 11.64
CA ARG A 124 -5.47 -11.29 11.06
C ARG A 124 -5.76 -10.06 11.89
N ALA A 125 -4.73 -9.29 12.13
CA ALA A 125 -4.80 -7.92 12.59
C ALA A 125 -3.83 -7.06 11.77
N HIS A 126 -3.74 -5.78 12.10
CA HIS A 126 -2.85 -4.85 11.41
C HIS A 126 -1.93 -4.16 12.41
N LEU A 127 -0.69 -3.88 12.01
CA LEU A 127 0.19 -2.97 12.72
C LEU A 127 0.08 -1.60 12.10
N LEU A 128 -0.29 -0.62 12.93
CA LEU A 128 -0.26 0.80 12.59
C LEU A 128 1.03 1.43 13.12
N PHE A 129 1.76 2.08 12.25
CA PHE A 129 2.90 2.95 12.54
C PHE A 129 2.44 4.39 12.39
N ARG A 130 2.11 5.04 13.51
CA ARG A 130 1.55 6.40 13.50
C ARG A 130 2.60 7.40 13.91
N ALA A 131 2.82 8.44 13.09
CA ALA A 131 3.70 9.54 13.41
C ALA A 131 3.21 10.27 14.67
N VAL A 132 4.15 10.64 15.54
CA VAL A 132 3.91 11.45 16.72
C VAL A 132 4.48 12.83 16.43
N PRO A 133 3.62 13.86 16.31
CA PRO A 133 4.09 15.23 16.09
C PRO A 133 5.07 15.67 17.18
N PRO A 134 6.13 16.42 16.85
CA PRO A 134 7.02 16.98 17.86
C PRO A 134 6.26 17.94 18.78
N PRO A 135 6.62 18.04 20.08
CA PRO A 135 6.07 19.03 20.96
C PRO A 135 6.38 20.43 20.43
N ARG A 136 5.37 21.28 20.35
CA ARG A 136 5.53 22.67 19.94
C ARG A 136 5.48 23.60 21.15
N PRO A 137 6.31 24.65 21.20
CA PRO A 137 6.16 25.70 22.17
C PRO A 137 4.79 26.35 21.99
N VAL A 138 4.09 26.62 23.08
CA VAL A 138 2.88 27.44 23.02
C VAL A 138 3.29 28.84 22.57
N ALA A 139 2.83 29.23 21.38
CA ALA A 139 3.08 30.57 20.90
C ALA A 139 2.49 31.58 21.87
N PRO A 140 3.21 32.67 22.22
CA PRO A 140 2.63 33.74 23.02
C PRO A 140 1.38 34.29 22.30
N PRO A 141 0.34 34.76 23.03
CA PRO A 141 -0.85 35.30 22.42
C PRO A 141 -0.49 36.36 21.39
N SER A 142 -0.76 36.12 20.13
CA SER A 142 -0.52 37.11 19.10
C SER A 142 -1.57 38.21 19.26
N GLN A 143 -1.16 39.49 19.17
CA GLN A 143 -2.06 40.64 19.15
C GLN A 143 -2.81 40.75 17.81
N ALA A 144 -2.68 39.78 16.92
CA ALA A 144 -3.40 39.75 15.66
C ALA A 144 -4.90 39.56 15.90
N ARG A 145 -5.69 40.53 15.45
CA ARG A 145 -7.14 40.41 15.42
C ARG A 145 -7.55 39.45 14.31
N GLY A 146 -7.90 38.22 14.69
CA GLY A 146 -8.38 37.18 13.76
C GLY A 146 -8.19 35.79 14.34
N VAL A 147 -8.92 34.82 13.78
CA VAL A 147 -8.76 33.39 14.08
C VAL A 147 -7.70 32.84 13.14
N SER A 148 -6.61 32.32 13.69
CA SER A 148 -5.57 31.60 12.93
C SER A 148 -5.75 30.10 13.14
N PHE A 149 -5.78 29.32 12.04
CA PHE A 149 -5.82 27.86 12.08
C PHE A 149 -4.48 27.31 11.56
N GLU A 150 -3.88 26.42 12.32
CA GLU A 150 -2.73 25.64 11.88
C GLU A 150 -3.14 24.18 11.76
N LEU A 151 -3.01 23.59 10.57
CA LEU A 151 -3.32 22.19 10.31
C LEU A 151 -2.04 21.36 10.44
N ILE A 152 -2.04 20.37 11.34
CA ILE A 152 -0.94 19.43 11.52
C ILE A 152 -1.39 18.06 11.00
N PRO A 153 -0.97 17.63 9.81
CA PRO A 153 -1.31 16.30 9.32
C PRO A 153 -0.54 15.24 10.13
N ILE A 154 -1.24 14.20 10.57
CA ILE A 154 -0.64 13.05 11.25
C ILE A 154 -0.76 11.86 10.31
N TYR A 155 0.37 11.39 9.81
CA TYR A 155 0.44 10.25 8.90
C TYR A 155 0.60 8.92 9.65
N GLY A 156 0.11 7.85 9.04
CA GLY A 156 0.29 6.49 9.53
C GLY A 156 0.34 5.49 8.40
N VAL A 157 1.17 4.48 8.56
CA VAL A 157 1.25 3.32 7.66
C VAL A 157 0.67 2.13 8.40
N THR A 158 -0.23 1.40 7.74
CA THR A 158 -0.85 0.19 8.29
C THR A 158 -0.49 -1.00 7.43
N ILE A 159 0.03 -2.08 8.04
CA ILE A 159 0.34 -3.33 7.35
C ILE A 159 -0.40 -4.51 7.99
N PRO A 160 -0.85 -5.51 7.20
CA PRO A 160 -1.49 -6.70 7.74
C PRO A 160 -0.44 -7.65 8.37
N VAL A 161 -0.81 -8.22 9.52
CA VAL A 161 -0.15 -9.35 10.16
C VAL A 161 -1.12 -10.51 10.18
N VAL A 162 -0.79 -11.55 9.46
CA VAL A 162 -1.59 -12.76 9.28
C VAL A 162 -0.93 -13.88 10.06
N VAL A 163 -1.65 -14.51 10.96
CA VAL A 163 -1.21 -15.70 11.71
C VAL A 163 -1.97 -16.90 11.18
N ARG A 164 -1.26 -17.92 10.70
CA ARG A 164 -1.84 -19.16 10.18
C ARG A 164 -1.53 -20.32 11.10
N LEU A 165 -2.59 -21.00 11.51
CA LEU A 165 -2.54 -22.21 12.34
C LEU A 165 -3.10 -23.37 11.53
N GLY A 166 -2.38 -24.49 11.47
CA GLY A 166 -2.78 -25.67 10.71
C GLY A 166 -2.46 -25.60 9.21
N ASN A 167 -2.99 -26.57 8.46
CA ASN A 167 -2.77 -26.71 7.02
C ASN A 167 -3.93 -26.09 6.24
N LEU A 168 -3.88 -24.77 6.02
CA LEU A 168 -4.95 -23.98 5.41
C LEU A 168 -4.90 -24.04 3.89
N GLN A 169 -6.08 -24.04 3.25
CA GLN A 169 -6.24 -24.10 1.81
C GLN A 169 -7.06 -22.93 1.27
N ALA A 170 -6.80 -22.55 0.02
CA ALA A 170 -7.62 -21.60 -0.70
C ALA A 170 -7.78 -22.05 -2.16
N LYS A 171 -9.01 -21.95 -2.66
CA LYS A 171 -9.33 -22.06 -4.08
C LYS A 171 -9.68 -20.66 -4.59
N VAL A 172 -9.05 -20.27 -5.68
CA VAL A 172 -9.20 -18.94 -6.28
C VAL A 172 -9.78 -19.07 -7.68
N GLY A 173 -10.61 -18.12 -8.07
CA GLY A 173 -11.17 -18.00 -9.42
C GLY A 173 -11.22 -16.57 -9.90
N ILE A 174 -11.38 -16.41 -11.22
CA ILE A 174 -11.60 -15.13 -11.90
C ILE A 174 -12.91 -15.23 -12.67
N ALA A 175 -13.82 -14.30 -12.43
CA ALA A 175 -15.15 -14.27 -13.03
C ALA A 175 -15.51 -12.86 -13.53
N ASN A 176 -16.59 -12.76 -14.30
CA ASN A 176 -17.22 -11.51 -14.73
C ASN A 176 -16.26 -10.50 -15.38
N VAL A 177 -15.30 -11.00 -16.17
CA VAL A 177 -14.33 -10.14 -16.88
C VAL A 177 -15.05 -9.36 -17.97
N ALA A 178 -15.00 -8.02 -17.89
CA ALA A 178 -15.74 -7.13 -18.78
C ALA A 178 -14.96 -5.85 -19.11
N LEU A 179 -15.33 -5.18 -20.20
CA LEU A 179 -14.87 -3.82 -20.47
C LEU A 179 -15.45 -2.86 -19.45
N ALA A 180 -14.66 -1.92 -18.97
CA ALA A 180 -15.06 -0.91 -18.00
C ALA A 180 -14.39 0.44 -18.30
N SER A 181 -14.74 1.43 -17.49
CA SER A 181 -14.08 2.74 -17.47
C SER A 181 -13.71 3.10 -16.03
N SER A 182 -12.53 3.66 -15.84
CA SER A 182 -12.07 4.22 -14.57
C SER A 182 -11.61 5.65 -14.78
N ASN A 183 -12.28 6.61 -14.17
CA ASN A 183 -11.99 8.05 -14.33
C ASN A 183 -11.95 8.48 -15.83
N GLY A 184 -12.91 7.98 -16.63
CA GLY A 184 -12.99 8.28 -18.06
C GLY A 184 -11.95 7.59 -18.93
N LYS A 185 -11.11 6.70 -18.38
CA LYS A 185 -10.09 5.93 -19.09
C LYS A 185 -10.53 4.47 -19.26
N PRO A 186 -10.17 3.81 -20.38
CA PRO A 186 -10.46 2.39 -20.56
C PRO A 186 -9.89 1.54 -19.44
N ALA A 187 -10.67 0.56 -18.98
CA ALA A 187 -10.33 -0.35 -17.89
C ALA A 187 -10.92 -1.75 -18.14
N VAL A 188 -10.48 -2.72 -17.35
CA VAL A 188 -11.07 -4.06 -17.24
C VAL A 188 -11.66 -4.23 -15.86
N ALA A 189 -12.96 -4.56 -15.80
CA ALA A 189 -13.61 -5.01 -14.58
C ALA A 189 -13.53 -6.53 -14.47
N LEU A 190 -13.40 -7.04 -13.27
CA LEU A 190 -13.43 -8.46 -12.96
C LEU A 190 -13.75 -8.73 -11.50
N ASP A 191 -14.14 -9.97 -11.22
CA ASP A 191 -14.31 -10.48 -9.88
C ASP A 191 -13.26 -11.53 -9.57
N LEU A 192 -12.53 -11.36 -8.49
CA LEU A 192 -11.72 -12.42 -7.91
C LEU A 192 -12.55 -13.14 -6.86
N THR A 193 -12.68 -14.46 -6.99
CA THR A 193 -13.40 -15.29 -6.03
C THR A 193 -12.40 -16.11 -5.19
N ARG A 194 -12.75 -16.35 -3.92
CA ARG A 194 -11.96 -17.14 -2.99
C ARG A 194 -12.89 -18.04 -2.16
N ALA A 195 -12.51 -19.30 -2.03
CA ALA A 195 -13.12 -20.25 -1.10
C ALA A 195 -12.02 -20.94 -0.27
N GLY A 196 -12.37 -21.38 0.95
CA GLY A 196 -11.44 -22.01 1.88
C GLY A 196 -11.16 -21.15 3.11
N ASP A 197 -10.14 -21.51 3.86
CA ASP A 197 -9.81 -20.97 5.20
C ASP A 197 -8.57 -20.08 5.24
N ARG A 198 -7.96 -19.81 4.07
CA ARG A 198 -6.76 -18.98 3.89
C ARG A 198 -7.04 -17.77 3.01
N SER A 199 -6.51 -16.61 3.38
CA SER A 199 -6.41 -15.46 2.47
C SER A 199 -5.40 -15.70 1.36
N VAL A 200 -5.60 -15.01 0.23
CA VAL A 200 -4.67 -15.01 -0.90
C VAL A 200 -4.15 -13.60 -1.17
N PHE A 201 -2.97 -13.53 -1.77
CA PHE A 201 -2.30 -12.26 -2.07
C PHE A 201 -1.45 -12.43 -3.33
N GLY A 202 -1.56 -11.50 -4.26
CA GLY A 202 -0.82 -11.57 -5.50
C GLY A 202 -1.05 -10.38 -6.41
N ASP A 203 -0.65 -10.53 -7.68
CA ASP A 203 -0.82 -9.55 -8.72
C ASP A 203 -1.84 -10.03 -9.76
N VAL A 204 -2.79 -9.19 -10.11
CA VAL A 204 -3.71 -9.42 -11.23
C VAL A 204 -3.13 -8.79 -12.48
N ARG A 205 -3.00 -9.58 -13.54
CA ARG A 205 -2.43 -9.18 -14.83
C ARG A 205 -3.40 -9.49 -15.94
N VAL A 206 -3.59 -8.56 -16.87
CA VAL A 206 -4.42 -8.75 -18.06
C VAL A 206 -3.52 -8.69 -19.29
N PHE A 207 -3.48 -9.76 -20.04
CA PHE A 207 -2.72 -9.87 -21.28
C PHE A 207 -3.65 -9.82 -22.48
N LYS A 208 -3.21 -9.21 -23.56
CA LYS A 208 -3.91 -9.17 -24.83
C LYS A 208 -3.10 -9.91 -25.90
N ALA A 209 -3.78 -10.65 -26.77
CA ALA A 209 -3.13 -11.34 -27.88
C ALA A 209 -2.26 -10.37 -28.71
N GLY A 210 -1.03 -10.77 -29.00
CA GLY A 210 -0.06 -9.98 -29.77
C GLY A 210 0.74 -8.95 -28.95
N ILE A 211 0.47 -8.78 -27.65
CA ILE A 211 1.22 -7.89 -26.75
C ILE A 211 1.89 -8.74 -25.66
N LYS A 212 3.22 -8.63 -25.52
CA LYS A 212 3.99 -9.45 -24.57
C LYS A 212 3.77 -9.02 -23.11
N GLU A 213 3.63 -7.71 -22.89
CA GLU A 213 3.45 -7.15 -21.55
C GLU A 213 1.97 -7.10 -21.18
N PRO A 214 1.62 -7.18 -19.88
CA PRO A 214 0.24 -7.03 -19.44
C PRO A 214 -0.28 -5.63 -19.78
N ILE A 215 -1.40 -5.55 -20.47
CA ILE A 215 -2.07 -4.29 -20.83
C ILE A 215 -2.73 -3.60 -19.63
N ALA A 216 -2.99 -4.36 -18.56
CA ALA A 216 -3.43 -3.85 -17.25
C ALA A 216 -2.81 -4.70 -16.15
N ILE A 217 -2.41 -4.07 -15.06
CA ILE A 217 -1.83 -4.73 -13.90
C ILE A 217 -2.27 -4.04 -12.61
N GLN A 218 -2.71 -4.85 -11.64
CA GLN A 218 -2.93 -4.41 -10.25
C GLN A 218 -2.08 -5.28 -9.34
N ARG A 219 -1.08 -4.68 -8.71
CA ARG A 219 -0.18 -5.38 -7.78
C ARG A 219 -0.71 -5.35 -6.35
N GLY A 220 -0.29 -6.34 -5.57
CA GLY A 220 -0.57 -6.38 -4.13
C GLY A 220 -2.05 -6.60 -3.79
N VAL A 221 -2.77 -7.35 -4.60
CA VAL A 221 -4.19 -7.65 -4.40
C VAL A 221 -4.33 -8.74 -3.35
N ALA A 222 -5.04 -8.43 -2.26
CA ALA A 222 -5.43 -9.40 -1.25
C ALA A 222 -6.92 -9.76 -1.38
N ILE A 223 -7.28 -11.00 -1.03
CA ILE A 223 -8.65 -11.41 -0.71
C ILE A 223 -8.59 -12.08 0.64
N TYR A 224 -9.09 -11.39 1.66
CA TYR A 224 -9.08 -11.89 3.03
C TYR A 224 -10.26 -12.81 3.31
N THR A 225 -10.18 -13.54 4.43
CA THR A 225 -11.12 -14.62 4.75
C THR A 225 -12.55 -14.15 5.06
N GLU A 226 -12.75 -12.87 5.31
CA GLU A 226 -14.09 -12.28 5.56
C GLU A 226 -14.91 -12.02 4.29
N ILE A 227 -14.29 -12.10 3.11
CA ILE A 227 -15.00 -11.95 1.82
C ILE A 227 -14.73 -13.14 0.92
N GLU A 228 -15.73 -13.53 0.12
CA GLU A 228 -15.62 -14.58 -0.89
C GLU A 228 -15.35 -14.01 -2.29
N THR A 229 -15.74 -12.76 -2.52
CA THR A 229 -15.59 -12.09 -3.81
C THR A 229 -15.05 -10.69 -3.61
N ARG A 230 -14.05 -10.34 -4.43
CA ARG A 230 -13.51 -8.99 -4.54
C ARG A 230 -13.75 -8.44 -5.93
N HIS A 231 -14.51 -7.36 -6.03
CA HIS A 231 -14.76 -6.63 -7.26
C HIS A 231 -13.60 -5.67 -7.56
N MET A 232 -13.14 -5.66 -8.81
CA MET A 232 -12.00 -4.86 -9.23
C MET A 232 -12.24 -4.18 -10.57
N VAL A 233 -11.66 -2.97 -10.71
CA VAL A 233 -11.58 -2.26 -12.00
C VAL A 233 -10.13 -1.82 -12.18
N ILE A 234 -9.47 -2.36 -13.20
CA ILE A 234 -8.03 -2.15 -13.45
C ILE A 234 -7.88 -1.28 -14.70
N PRO A 235 -7.35 -0.04 -14.58
CA PRO A 235 -7.09 0.82 -15.72
C PRO A 235 -6.09 0.19 -16.71
N LEU A 236 -6.30 0.40 -18.00
CA LEU A 236 -5.33 -0.01 -19.01
C LEU A 236 -4.08 0.90 -18.95
N ASN A 237 -2.94 0.31 -19.27
CA ASN A 237 -1.75 1.08 -19.61
C ASN A 237 -1.90 1.68 -21.03
N PRO A 238 -2.09 3.00 -21.17
CA PRO A 238 -2.38 3.62 -22.47
C PRO A 238 -1.21 3.52 -23.45
N ALA A 239 0.01 3.28 -22.97
CA ALA A 239 1.19 3.07 -23.82
C ALA A 239 1.17 1.70 -24.52
N LEU A 240 0.42 0.72 -23.99
CA LEU A 240 0.37 -0.64 -24.52
C LEU A 240 -0.94 -0.92 -25.26
N ALA A 241 -2.07 -0.40 -24.77
CA ALA A 241 -3.36 -0.60 -25.39
C ALA A 241 -4.34 0.53 -25.08
N THR A 242 -5.07 0.97 -26.12
CA THR A 242 -6.17 1.93 -25.99
C THR A 242 -7.52 1.27 -25.76
N SER A 243 -7.60 -0.06 -25.94
CA SER A 243 -8.80 -0.88 -25.73
C SER A 243 -8.43 -2.29 -25.34
N ALA A 244 -9.18 -2.87 -24.41
CA ALA A 244 -9.10 -4.28 -24.04
C ALA A 244 -10.01 -5.19 -24.89
N ALA A 245 -10.77 -4.65 -25.87
CA ALA A 245 -11.63 -5.47 -26.74
C ALA A 245 -10.84 -6.56 -27.47
N GLY A 246 -11.45 -7.74 -27.61
CA GLY A 246 -10.85 -8.91 -28.22
C GLY A 246 -10.40 -9.98 -27.20
N PRO A 247 -9.61 -10.97 -27.66
CA PRO A 247 -9.12 -12.05 -26.80
C PRO A 247 -8.16 -11.54 -25.72
N VAL A 248 -8.44 -11.85 -24.46
CA VAL A 248 -7.60 -11.54 -23.30
C VAL A 248 -7.40 -12.75 -22.41
N THR A 249 -6.27 -12.80 -21.74
CA THR A 249 -5.96 -13.71 -20.65
C THR A 249 -5.81 -12.91 -19.38
N VAL A 250 -6.55 -13.26 -18.33
CA VAL A 250 -6.39 -12.68 -17.00
C VAL A 250 -5.75 -13.73 -16.10
N ASP A 251 -4.71 -13.32 -15.39
CA ASP A 251 -3.91 -14.17 -14.53
C ASP A 251 -3.79 -13.52 -13.14
N PHE A 252 -4.02 -14.30 -12.08
CA PHE A 252 -3.79 -13.90 -10.69
C PHE A 252 -2.65 -14.71 -10.12
N VAL A 253 -1.54 -14.06 -9.81
CA VAL A 253 -0.24 -14.68 -9.51
C VAL A 253 0.25 -14.30 -8.13
N GLU A 254 0.57 -15.28 -7.30
CA GLU A 254 1.27 -15.12 -6.03
C GLU A 254 2.79 -15.10 -6.27
N SER A 255 3.48 -14.10 -5.74
CA SER A 255 4.94 -14.09 -5.72
C SER A 255 5.43 -14.91 -4.53
N THR A 256 6.21 -15.94 -4.80
CA THR A 256 6.85 -16.80 -3.78
C THR A 256 8.37 -16.76 -3.92
N ASP A 257 9.10 -17.25 -2.91
CA ASP A 257 10.57 -17.34 -2.92
C ASP A 257 11.09 -18.22 -4.09
N ASN A 258 10.25 -19.15 -4.58
CA ASN A 258 10.56 -20.03 -5.71
C ASN A 258 10.08 -19.48 -7.06
N GLY A 259 9.64 -18.22 -7.10
CA GLY A 259 9.11 -17.56 -8.27
C GLY A 259 7.58 -17.40 -8.24
N PRO A 260 6.99 -16.84 -9.31
CA PRO A 260 5.56 -16.59 -9.39
C PRO A 260 4.79 -17.91 -9.57
N VAL A 261 3.71 -18.08 -8.81
CA VAL A 261 2.77 -19.20 -8.89
C VAL A 261 1.40 -18.67 -9.32
N SER A 262 0.84 -19.18 -10.42
CA SER A 262 -0.51 -18.82 -10.85
C SER A 262 -1.53 -19.44 -9.89
N LEU A 263 -2.35 -18.58 -9.28
CA LEU A 263 -3.44 -18.97 -8.40
C LEU A 263 -4.73 -19.22 -9.19
N ALA A 264 -4.95 -18.44 -10.27
CA ALA A 264 -6.05 -18.58 -11.18
C ALA A 264 -5.72 -17.94 -12.53
N GLU A 265 -6.19 -18.55 -13.61
CA GLU A 265 -6.13 -18.03 -14.98
C GLU A 265 -7.50 -18.15 -15.64
N THR A 266 -7.89 -17.15 -16.42
CA THR A 266 -9.06 -17.21 -17.29
C THR A 266 -8.78 -16.59 -18.65
N LYS A 267 -9.35 -17.20 -19.71
CA LYS A 267 -9.27 -16.71 -21.10
C LYS A 267 -10.66 -16.35 -21.55
N THR A 268 -10.82 -15.15 -22.07
CA THR A 268 -12.13 -14.65 -22.52
C THR A 268 -11.99 -13.71 -23.70
N VAL A 269 -13.10 -13.35 -24.32
CA VAL A 269 -13.18 -12.35 -25.39
C VAL A 269 -14.01 -11.19 -24.88
N LEU A 270 -13.41 -10.03 -24.72
CA LEU A 270 -14.09 -8.80 -24.33
C LEU A 270 -14.71 -8.10 -25.55
N ARG A 271 -15.97 -7.70 -25.43
CA ARG A 271 -16.76 -7.08 -26.50
C ARG A 271 -17.35 -5.77 -26.07
#